data_30333251db1d4aed3d160e50d6c2e622
#
_entry.id   30333251db1d4aed3d160e50d6c2e622
#
_cell.length_a   1.000
_cell.length_b   1.000
_cell.length_c   1.000
_cell.angle_alpha   90.00
_cell.angle_beta   90.00
_cell.angle_gamma   90.00
#
_symmetry.space_group_name_H-M   'P 1'
#
loop_
_entity.id
_entity.type
_entity.pdbx_description
1 polymer ?
#
loop_
_entity_poly.entity_id
_entity_poly.type
_entity_poly.pdbx_seq_one_letter_code
_entity_poly.pdbx_strand_id
1 'polypeptide(L)'
;IVILGIIMLSMGMTLGRQDYRILAQRPFDIFVGAVAQFTIMPMIAIFLAKTFNLSDGLTLGLVLVGCCPGGVSSNIMSFLCKGDVAFSVGMTTVSTLIAPVATPLLVNFLVGKTIDIDPFAMFQFMLIVTIIPVAVGSLLNIAFHKNKVFQDIRQLMPGVAVIAFALIVGGVIAVHGSIFLTSGLVIFLCIFCHNALGYVLGYLAAKVFGMSKAKKRTLAIEVGVQNAGLATGLCGKFFPTSAEAAIASAVSCVWHSISGTV
;
A
#
# COMPACT_ATOMS: atom_id res chain seq x y z
N ILE A 1 1.25 12.99 -9.62
CA ILE A 1 -0.15 12.65 -9.86
C ILE A 1 -0.26 11.67 -11.04
N VAL A 2 0.20 12.02 -12.26
CA VAL A 2 0.05 11.19 -13.46
C VAL A 2 0.65 9.79 -13.26
N ILE A 3 1.89 9.71 -12.79
CA ILE A 3 2.59 8.43 -12.56
C ILE A 3 1.82 7.53 -11.60
N LEU A 4 1.32 8.11 -10.49
CA LEU A 4 0.52 7.37 -9.52
C LEU A 4 -0.82 6.90 -10.13
N GLY A 5 -1.47 7.75 -10.93
CA GLY A 5 -2.68 7.37 -11.66
C GLY A 5 -2.46 6.20 -12.63
N ILE A 6 -1.31 6.14 -13.32
CA ILE A 6 -0.95 5.02 -14.20
C ILE A 6 -0.79 3.72 -13.40
N ILE A 7 -0.15 3.78 -12.24
CA ILE A 7 0.00 2.62 -11.34
C ILE A 7 -1.37 2.11 -10.88
N MET A 8 -2.25 3.01 -10.46
CA MET A 8 -3.59 2.65 -10.01
C MET A 8 -4.48 2.15 -11.16
N LEU A 9 -4.34 2.73 -12.35
CA LEU A 9 -5.01 2.24 -13.56
C LEU A 9 -4.57 0.80 -13.89
N SER A 10 -3.26 0.53 -13.85
CA SER A 10 -2.71 -0.81 -14.03
C SER A 10 -3.34 -1.82 -13.07
N MET A 11 -3.45 -1.45 -11.79
CA MET A 11 -4.14 -2.26 -10.79
C MET A 11 -5.61 -2.50 -11.18
N GLY A 12 -6.34 -1.45 -11.55
CA GLY A 12 -7.74 -1.56 -11.97
C GLY A 12 -7.93 -2.50 -13.15
N MET A 13 -7.02 -2.46 -14.14
CA MET A 13 -7.07 -3.34 -15.31
C MET A 13 -6.90 -4.84 -14.98
N THR A 14 -6.42 -5.19 -13.80
CA THR A 14 -6.37 -6.60 -13.34
C THR A 14 -7.69 -7.07 -12.74
N LEU A 15 -8.57 -6.15 -12.29
CA LEU A 15 -9.84 -6.46 -11.64
C LEU A 15 -10.94 -6.74 -12.65
N GLY A 16 -11.52 -7.95 -12.58
CA GLY A 16 -12.62 -8.40 -13.43
C GLY A 16 -13.90 -8.70 -12.65
N ARG A 17 -14.95 -9.12 -13.36
CA ARG A 17 -16.25 -9.48 -12.73
C ARG A 17 -16.14 -10.59 -11.69
N GLN A 18 -15.22 -11.54 -11.89
CA GLN A 18 -15.03 -12.67 -11.00
C GLN A 18 -14.49 -12.22 -9.63
N ASP A 19 -13.61 -11.21 -9.62
CA ASP A 19 -13.02 -10.68 -8.38
C ASP A 19 -14.09 -10.03 -7.51
N TYR A 20 -14.99 -9.24 -8.10
CA TYR A 20 -16.12 -8.65 -7.38
C TYR A 20 -17.11 -9.72 -6.83
N ARG A 21 -17.29 -10.83 -7.57
CA ARG A 21 -18.12 -11.94 -7.09
C ARG A 21 -17.48 -12.64 -5.87
N ILE A 22 -16.16 -12.81 -5.87
CA ILE A 22 -15.41 -13.38 -4.74
C ILE A 22 -15.53 -12.49 -3.50
N LEU A 23 -15.46 -11.17 -3.66
CA LEU A 23 -15.69 -10.19 -2.60
C LEU A 23 -17.04 -10.44 -1.91
N ALA A 24 -18.10 -10.60 -2.70
CA ALA A 24 -19.46 -10.83 -2.19
C ALA A 24 -19.63 -12.21 -1.49
N GLN A 25 -18.80 -13.20 -1.80
CA GLN A 25 -18.90 -14.55 -1.24
C GLN A 25 -18.15 -14.72 0.09
N ARG A 26 -17.21 -13.83 0.43
CA ARG A 26 -16.33 -13.94 1.62
C ARG A 26 -16.28 -12.66 2.46
N PRO A 27 -17.41 -12.03 2.79
CA PRO A 27 -17.44 -10.70 3.39
C PRO A 27 -16.76 -10.66 4.76
N PHE A 28 -16.89 -11.72 5.57
CA PHE A 28 -16.31 -11.76 6.91
C PHE A 28 -14.79 -11.79 6.90
N ASP A 29 -14.18 -12.66 6.09
CA ASP A 29 -12.71 -12.75 6.01
C ASP A 29 -12.11 -11.44 5.51
N ILE A 30 -12.75 -10.81 4.52
CA ILE A 30 -12.33 -9.52 3.96
C ILE A 30 -12.49 -8.40 4.98
N PHE A 31 -13.60 -8.39 5.74
CA PHE A 31 -13.80 -7.44 6.82
C PHE A 31 -12.71 -7.55 7.90
N VAL A 32 -12.43 -8.77 8.37
CA VAL A 32 -11.34 -9.02 9.34
C VAL A 32 -10.01 -8.52 8.78
N GLY A 33 -9.75 -8.79 7.51
CA GLY A 33 -8.54 -8.36 6.85
C GLY A 33 -8.43 -6.84 6.74
N ALA A 34 -9.50 -6.15 6.34
CA ALA A 34 -9.52 -4.69 6.24
C ALA A 34 -9.32 -4.04 7.62
N VAL A 35 -9.96 -4.56 8.68
CA VAL A 35 -9.76 -4.10 10.05
C VAL A 35 -8.30 -4.33 10.47
N ALA A 36 -7.74 -5.52 10.21
CA ALA A 36 -6.34 -5.82 10.51
C ALA A 36 -5.39 -4.86 9.79
N GLN A 37 -5.64 -4.58 8.51
CA GLN A 37 -4.85 -3.65 7.69
C GLN A 37 -4.78 -2.26 8.31
N PHE A 38 -5.92 -1.66 8.59
CA PHE A 38 -6.02 -0.27 9.07
C PHE A 38 -5.87 -0.12 10.59
N THR A 39 -5.57 -1.20 11.31
CA THR A 39 -5.24 -1.16 12.75
C THR A 39 -3.80 -1.57 13.02
N ILE A 40 -3.37 -2.73 12.52
CA ILE A 40 -2.05 -3.29 12.84
C ILE A 40 -0.93 -2.38 12.34
N MET A 41 -0.95 -2.03 11.06
CA MET A 41 0.15 -1.28 10.47
C MET A 41 0.29 0.17 10.97
N PRO A 42 -0.80 0.94 11.13
CA PRO A 42 -0.71 2.25 11.78
C PRO A 42 -0.20 2.18 13.21
N MET A 43 -0.63 1.18 13.98
CA MET A 43 -0.18 1.00 15.37
C MET A 43 1.30 0.63 15.46
N ILE A 44 1.79 -0.26 14.58
CA ILE A 44 3.22 -0.58 14.51
C ILE A 44 4.03 0.67 14.13
N ALA A 45 3.55 1.48 13.18
CA ALA A 45 4.23 2.69 12.76
C ALA A 45 4.46 3.65 13.93
N ILE A 46 3.42 3.94 14.73
CA ILE A 46 3.53 4.79 15.92
C ILE A 46 4.39 4.14 17.01
N PHE A 47 4.26 2.83 17.22
CA PHE A 47 5.08 2.10 18.18
C PHE A 47 6.57 2.21 17.84
N LEU A 48 6.95 1.97 16.60
CA LEU A 48 8.33 2.09 16.14
C LEU A 48 8.82 3.53 16.17
N ALA A 49 8.00 4.50 15.75
CA ALA A 49 8.36 5.91 15.81
C ALA A 49 8.74 6.35 17.23
N LYS A 50 7.96 5.92 18.23
CA LYS A 50 8.26 6.20 19.66
C LYS A 50 9.47 5.42 20.16
N THR A 51 9.61 4.14 19.78
CA THR A 51 10.70 3.28 20.25
C THR A 51 12.06 3.74 19.74
N PHE A 52 12.11 4.18 18.48
CA PHE A 52 13.34 4.66 17.86
C PHE A 52 13.55 6.17 17.98
N ASN A 53 12.66 6.89 18.71
CA ASN A 53 12.69 8.35 18.84
C ASN A 53 12.85 9.05 17.49
N LEU A 54 12.02 8.67 16.52
CA LEU A 54 12.08 9.24 15.17
C LEU A 54 11.71 10.71 15.18
N SER A 55 12.33 11.48 14.27
CA SER A 55 11.90 12.85 13.96
C SER A 55 10.45 12.89 13.48
N ASP A 56 9.81 14.05 13.53
CA ASP A 56 8.44 14.25 13.02
C ASP A 56 8.32 13.87 11.55
N GLY A 57 9.34 14.18 10.73
CA GLY A 57 9.36 13.84 9.32
C GLY A 57 9.42 12.33 9.08
N LEU A 58 10.31 11.61 9.77
CA LEU A 58 10.40 10.14 9.68
C LEU A 58 9.15 9.47 10.21
N THR A 59 8.60 9.97 11.32
CA THR A 59 7.34 9.51 11.90
C THR A 59 6.19 9.66 10.89
N LEU A 60 6.06 10.82 10.27
CA LEU A 60 5.07 11.08 9.22
C LEU A 60 5.20 10.08 8.07
N GLY A 61 6.40 9.89 7.55
CA GLY A 61 6.61 8.97 6.43
C GLY A 61 6.24 7.52 6.76
N LEU A 62 6.63 7.04 7.95
CA LEU A 62 6.31 5.70 8.43
C LEU A 62 4.80 5.53 8.68
N VAL A 63 4.15 6.53 9.27
CA VAL A 63 2.70 6.55 9.52
C VAL A 63 1.92 6.61 8.20
N LEU A 64 2.34 7.42 7.23
CA LEU A 64 1.73 7.46 5.90
C LEU A 64 1.78 6.08 5.24
N VAL A 65 2.92 5.39 5.30
CA VAL A 65 3.03 4.01 4.78
C VAL A 65 2.08 3.08 5.53
N GLY A 66 2.08 3.11 6.86
CA GLY A 66 1.23 2.24 7.69
C GLY A 66 -0.27 2.48 7.52
N CYS A 67 -0.69 3.72 7.21
CA CYS A 67 -2.10 4.07 6.99
C CYS A 67 -2.55 3.88 5.52
N CYS A 68 -1.65 3.51 4.60
CA CYS A 68 -2.01 3.20 3.23
C CYS A 68 -2.67 1.81 3.10
N PRO A 69 -3.41 1.55 2.01
CA PRO A 69 -3.97 0.22 1.74
C PRO A 69 -2.87 -0.79 1.40
N GLY A 70 -3.23 -2.06 1.24
CA GLY A 70 -2.33 -3.11 0.78
C GLY A 70 -1.71 -2.80 -0.59
N GLY A 71 -0.48 -3.24 -0.80
CA GLY A 71 0.27 -3.03 -2.03
C GLY A 71 -0.16 -4.00 -3.13
N VAL A 72 -0.17 -3.55 -4.39
CA VAL A 72 -0.56 -4.39 -5.55
C VAL A 72 0.34 -5.64 -5.69
N SER A 73 1.59 -5.55 -5.28
CA SER A 73 2.55 -6.67 -5.30
C SER A 73 2.15 -7.83 -4.37
N SER A 74 1.33 -7.58 -3.34
CA SER A 74 0.85 -8.61 -2.41
C SER A 74 0.13 -9.77 -3.11
N ASN A 75 -0.57 -9.51 -4.21
CA ASN A 75 -1.26 -10.53 -4.99
C ASN A 75 -0.28 -11.54 -5.61
N ILE A 76 0.84 -11.06 -6.17
CA ILE A 76 1.89 -11.91 -6.74
C ILE A 76 2.59 -12.68 -5.62
N MET A 77 2.89 -12.01 -4.51
CA MET A 77 3.52 -12.63 -3.34
C MET A 77 2.63 -13.71 -2.73
N SER A 78 1.32 -13.47 -2.63
CA SER A 78 0.34 -14.47 -2.18
C SER A 78 0.33 -15.69 -3.08
N PHE A 79 0.45 -15.51 -4.39
CA PHE A 79 0.58 -16.62 -5.33
C PHE A 79 1.88 -17.43 -5.09
N LEU A 80 3.02 -16.75 -5.00
CA LEU A 80 4.33 -17.39 -4.80
C LEU A 80 4.39 -18.17 -3.46
N CYS A 81 3.80 -17.62 -2.41
CA CYS A 81 3.72 -18.26 -1.09
C CYS A 81 2.63 -19.33 -0.96
N LYS A 82 1.98 -19.71 -2.06
CA LYS A 82 0.85 -20.67 -2.04
C LYS A 82 -0.26 -20.23 -1.09
N GLY A 83 -0.56 -18.93 -1.09
CA GLY A 83 -1.69 -18.31 -0.40
C GLY A 83 -3.00 -18.43 -1.17
N ASP A 84 -4.04 -17.78 -0.67
CA ASP A 84 -5.34 -17.63 -1.34
C ASP A 84 -5.33 -16.34 -2.17
N VAL A 85 -4.99 -16.45 -3.44
CA VAL A 85 -4.87 -15.28 -4.36
C VAL A 85 -6.20 -14.55 -4.50
N ALA A 86 -7.32 -15.28 -4.52
CA ALA A 86 -8.64 -14.66 -4.62
C ALA A 86 -8.97 -13.82 -3.38
N PHE A 87 -8.57 -14.28 -2.20
CA PHE A 87 -8.68 -13.52 -0.96
C PHE A 87 -7.74 -12.29 -0.99
N SER A 88 -6.51 -12.44 -1.51
CA SER A 88 -5.54 -11.34 -1.68
C SER A 88 -6.12 -10.22 -2.54
N VAL A 89 -6.60 -10.54 -3.74
CA VAL A 89 -7.21 -9.57 -4.66
C VAL A 89 -8.41 -8.88 -3.99
N GLY A 90 -9.24 -9.64 -3.27
CA GLY A 90 -10.36 -9.11 -2.50
C GLY A 90 -9.92 -8.10 -1.44
N MET A 91 -8.92 -8.46 -0.66
CA MET A 91 -8.34 -7.61 0.38
C MET A 91 -7.78 -6.30 -0.17
N THR A 92 -6.91 -6.41 -1.18
CA THR A 92 -6.31 -5.23 -1.84
C THR A 92 -7.39 -4.32 -2.43
N THR A 93 -8.42 -4.89 -3.04
CA THR A 93 -9.54 -4.11 -3.62
C THR A 93 -10.28 -3.34 -2.54
N VAL A 94 -10.72 -4.03 -1.47
CA VAL A 94 -11.51 -3.39 -0.39
C VAL A 94 -10.67 -2.37 0.37
N SER A 95 -9.42 -2.70 0.71
CA SER A 95 -8.56 -1.73 1.40
C SER A 95 -8.33 -0.49 0.55
N THR A 96 -8.16 -0.64 -0.77
CA THR A 96 -8.00 0.49 -1.70
C THR A 96 -9.27 1.34 -1.80
N LEU A 97 -10.46 0.73 -1.78
CA LEU A 97 -11.74 1.47 -1.78
C LEU A 97 -12.00 2.23 -0.47
N ILE A 98 -11.57 1.68 0.66
CA ILE A 98 -11.71 2.30 1.98
C ILE A 98 -10.65 3.39 2.22
N ALA A 99 -9.47 3.26 1.61
CA ALA A 99 -8.31 4.10 1.85
C ALA A 99 -8.56 5.61 1.73
N PRO A 100 -9.35 6.15 0.77
CA PRO A 100 -9.63 7.59 0.71
C PRO A 100 -10.22 8.16 1.99
N VAL A 101 -10.98 7.36 2.74
CA VAL A 101 -11.57 7.75 4.02
C VAL A 101 -10.63 7.37 5.17
N ALA A 102 -10.19 6.12 5.22
CA ALA A 102 -9.43 5.59 6.36
C ALA A 102 -8.05 6.24 6.48
N THR A 103 -7.31 6.38 5.38
CA THR A 103 -5.94 6.92 5.42
C THR A 103 -5.88 8.35 5.95
N PRO A 104 -6.65 9.33 5.42
CA PRO A 104 -6.61 10.70 5.93
C PRO A 104 -7.02 10.81 7.39
N LEU A 105 -8.07 10.06 7.80
CA LEU A 105 -8.54 10.07 9.19
C LEU A 105 -7.50 9.48 10.14
N LEU A 106 -6.88 8.35 9.78
CA LEU A 106 -5.85 7.72 10.60
C LEU A 106 -4.59 8.57 10.68
N VAL A 107 -4.12 9.15 9.58
CA VAL A 107 -2.95 10.02 9.58
C VAL A 107 -3.21 11.25 10.46
N ASN A 108 -4.36 11.91 10.29
CA ASN A 108 -4.74 13.05 11.13
C ASN A 108 -4.86 12.67 12.61
N PHE A 109 -5.46 11.52 12.91
CA PHE A 109 -5.59 11.04 14.30
C PHE A 109 -4.24 10.74 14.97
N LEU A 110 -3.30 10.17 14.22
CA LEU A 110 -2.02 9.71 14.76
C LEU A 110 -0.95 10.81 14.86
N VAL A 111 -0.89 11.70 13.87
CA VAL A 111 0.16 12.74 13.79
C VAL A 111 -0.37 14.15 13.58
N GLY A 112 -1.66 14.37 13.48
CA GLY A 112 -2.26 15.69 13.24
C GLY A 112 -2.12 16.69 14.39
N LYS A 113 -1.63 16.25 15.56
CA LYS A 113 -1.28 17.16 16.68
C LYS A 113 0.08 17.82 16.50
N THR A 114 0.97 17.18 15.76
CA THR A 114 2.36 17.65 15.53
C THR A 114 2.56 18.20 14.12
N ILE A 115 1.72 17.76 13.18
CA ILE A 115 1.84 18.10 11.75
C ILE A 115 0.48 18.60 11.28
N ASP A 116 0.46 19.75 10.63
CA ASP A 116 -0.76 20.29 10.03
C ASP A 116 -1.18 19.44 8.82
N ILE A 117 -2.38 18.89 8.90
CA ILE A 117 -2.94 17.97 7.91
C ILE A 117 -4.33 18.47 7.54
N ASP A 118 -4.61 18.54 6.25
CA ASP A 118 -5.97 18.70 5.72
C ASP A 118 -6.52 17.34 5.29
N PRO A 119 -7.33 16.66 6.15
CA PRO A 119 -7.85 15.33 5.83
C PRO A 119 -8.82 15.37 4.65
N PHE A 120 -9.53 16.48 4.44
CA PHE A 120 -10.51 16.61 3.36
C PHE A 120 -9.82 16.77 2.01
N ALA A 121 -8.78 17.59 1.92
CA ALA A 121 -7.98 17.71 0.71
C ALA A 121 -7.27 16.38 0.38
N MET A 122 -6.79 15.66 1.40
CA MET A 122 -6.18 14.34 1.23
C MET A 122 -7.22 13.31 0.73
N PHE A 123 -8.44 13.31 1.27
CA PHE A 123 -9.55 12.49 0.79
C PHE A 123 -9.86 12.74 -0.69
N GLN A 124 -10.04 14.01 -1.08
CA GLN A 124 -10.31 14.38 -2.47
C GLN A 124 -9.19 13.94 -3.41
N PHE A 125 -7.94 14.16 -3.01
CA PHE A 125 -6.78 13.73 -3.79
C PHE A 125 -6.79 12.21 -3.98
N MET A 126 -7.02 11.44 -2.92
CA MET A 126 -7.04 9.98 -3.00
C MET A 126 -8.19 9.46 -3.85
N LEU A 127 -9.35 10.11 -3.85
CA LEU A 127 -10.44 9.77 -4.80
C LEU A 127 -9.95 9.88 -6.25
N ILE A 128 -9.29 10.97 -6.58
CA ILE A 128 -8.84 11.26 -7.96
C ILE A 128 -7.71 10.31 -8.38
N VAL A 129 -6.72 10.07 -7.50
CA VAL A 129 -5.52 9.31 -7.89
C VAL A 129 -5.65 7.81 -7.66
N THR A 130 -6.65 7.36 -6.90
CA THR A 130 -6.83 5.95 -6.55
C THR A 130 -8.13 5.41 -7.11
N ILE A 131 -9.28 5.94 -6.68
CA ILE A 131 -10.59 5.35 -7.02
C ILE A 131 -10.88 5.52 -8.52
N ILE A 132 -10.72 6.71 -9.07
CA ILE A 132 -11.04 6.97 -10.48
C ILE A 132 -10.19 6.09 -11.41
N PRO A 133 -8.84 6.03 -11.30
CA PRO A 133 -8.05 5.18 -12.18
C PRO A 133 -8.35 3.68 -12.00
N VAL A 134 -8.55 3.21 -10.77
CA VAL A 134 -8.92 1.81 -10.50
C VAL A 134 -10.27 1.48 -11.11
N ALA A 135 -11.28 2.33 -10.96
CA ALA A 135 -12.60 2.14 -11.55
C ALA A 135 -12.53 2.13 -13.09
N VAL A 136 -11.82 3.09 -13.68
CA VAL A 136 -11.62 3.13 -15.13
C VAL A 136 -10.92 1.87 -15.63
N GLY A 137 -9.83 1.45 -14.97
CA GLY A 137 -9.10 0.23 -15.34
C GLY A 137 -9.97 -1.02 -15.27
N SER A 138 -10.77 -1.15 -14.20
CA SER A 138 -11.70 -2.27 -14.03
C SER A 138 -12.82 -2.27 -15.07
N LEU A 139 -13.40 -1.12 -15.36
CA LEU A 139 -14.41 -0.99 -16.42
C LEU A 139 -13.85 -1.36 -17.79
N LEU A 140 -12.63 -0.92 -18.10
CA LEU A 140 -11.93 -1.32 -19.34
C LEU A 140 -11.73 -2.84 -19.41
N ASN A 141 -11.31 -3.47 -18.30
CA ASN A 141 -11.16 -4.91 -18.25
C ASN A 141 -12.51 -5.64 -18.42
N ILE A 142 -13.56 -5.18 -17.76
CA ILE A 142 -14.91 -5.77 -17.91
C ILE A 142 -15.44 -5.63 -19.34
N ALA A 143 -15.19 -4.49 -19.99
CA ALA A 143 -15.68 -4.23 -21.36
C ALA A 143 -14.86 -4.94 -22.44
N PHE A 144 -13.53 -4.95 -22.29
CA PHE A 144 -12.60 -5.34 -23.36
C PHE A 144 -11.80 -6.62 -23.06
N HIS A 145 -12.11 -7.39 -22.01
CA HIS A 145 -11.34 -8.58 -21.62
C HIS A 145 -11.20 -9.64 -22.74
N LYS A 146 -12.10 -9.66 -23.73
CA LYS A 146 -12.03 -10.57 -24.89
C LYS A 146 -11.21 -10.01 -26.05
N ASN A 147 -10.88 -8.72 -26.05
CA ASN A 147 -10.13 -8.08 -27.12
C ASN A 147 -8.64 -8.41 -26.96
N LYS A 148 -8.01 -8.95 -28.01
CA LYS A 148 -6.61 -9.37 -27.99
C LYS A 148 -5.66 -8.20 -27.72
N VAL A 149 -5.87 -7.07 -28.37
CA VAL A 149 -5.05 -5.87 -28.17
C VAL A 149 -5.12 -5.38 -26.73
N PHE A 150 -6.30 -5.39 -26.13
CA PHE A 150 -6.46 -5.03 -24.72
C PHE A 150 -5.73 -6.02 -23.81
N GLN A 151 -5.79 -7.32 -24.08
CA GLN A 151 -5.07 -8.34 -23.31
C GLN A 151 -3.56 -8.12 -23.36
N ASP A 152 -3.02 -7.81 -24.55
CA ASP A 152 -1.59 -7.54 -24.73
C ASP A 152 -1.18 -6.29 -23.94
N ILE A 153 -1.96 -5.19 -24.01
CA ILE A 153 -1.74 -3.98 -23.21
C ILE A 153 -1.78 -4.31 -21.71
N ARG A 154 -2.81 -5.05 -21.26
CA ARG A 154 -2.96 -5.43 -19.84
C ARG A 154 -1.77 -6.22 -19.31
N GLN A 155 -1.17 -7.09 -20.12
CA GLN A 155 0.01 -7.87 -19.74
C GLN A 155 1.27 -6.99 -19.57
N LEU A 156 1.35 -5.87 -20.28
CA LEU A 156 2.46 -4.92 -20.19
C LEU A 156 2.32 -3.96 -18.99
N MET A 157 1.09 -3.72 -18.52
CA MET A 157 0.81 -2.72 -17.48
C MET A 157 1.56 -2.95 -16.14
N PRO A 158 1.75 -4.18 -15.64
CA PRO A 158 2.59 -4.40 -14.45
C PRO A 158 4.03 -3.93 -14.63
N GLY A 159 4.61 -4.15 -15.81
CA GLY A 159 5.95 -3.63 -16.15
C GLY A 159 5.99 -2.10 -16.17
N VAL A 160 4.97 -1.47 -16.75
CA VAL A 160 4.82 0.00 -16.75
C VAL A 160 4.72 0.52 -15.31
N ALA A 161 3.96 -0.16 -14.45
CA ALA A 161 3.84 0.21 -13.04
C ALA A 161 5.20 0.11 -12.30
N VAL A 162 5.99 -0.93 -12.55
CA VAL A 162 7.34 -1.08 -11.96
C VAL A 162 8.27 0.06 -12.39
N ILE A 163 8.27 0.41 -13.67
CA ILE A 163 9.06 1.56 -14.18
C ILE A 163 8.57 2.86 -13.54
N ALA A 164 7.26 3.05 -13.45
CA ALA A 164 6.65 4.21 -12.82
C ALA A 164 7.05 4.34 -11.34
N PHE A 165 7.07 3.22 -10.59
CA PHE A 165 7.58 3.18 -9.22
C PHE A 165 9.06 3.55 -9.14
N ALA A 166 9.89 2.98 -10.02
CA ALA A 166 11.31 3.28 -10.05
C ALA A 166 11.58 4.76 -10.30
N LEU A 167 10.79 5.41 -11.17
CA LEU A 167 10.88 6.84 -11.41
C LEU A 167 10.49 7.67 -10.18
N ILE A 168 9.44 7.30 -9.44
CA ILE A 168 9.05 7.99 -8.20
C ILE A 168 10.17 7.87 -7.17
N VAL A 169 10.64 6.65 -6.90
CA VAL A 169 11.69 6.39 -5.91
C VAL A 169 13.00 7.07 -6.30
N GLY A 170 13.41 6.92 -7.57
CA GLY A 170 14.61 7.56 -8.09
C GLY A 170 14.57 9.09 -7.98
N GLY A 171 13.40 9.69 -8.26
CA GLY A 171 13.17 11.14 -8.09
C GLY A 171 13.33 11.58 -6.63
N VAL A 172 12.77 10.84 -5.67
CA VAL A 172 12.93 11.15 -4.24
C VAL A 172 14.39 11.04 -3.80
N ILE A 173 15.08 9.97 -4.20
CA ILE A 173 16.49 9.75 -3.84
C ILE A 173 17.39 10.83 -4.50
N ALA A 174 17.10 11.20 -5.75
CA ALA A 174 17.87 12.26 -6.45
C ALA A 174 17.78 13.61 -5.74
N VAL A 175 16.62 13.94 -5.17
CA VAL A 175 16.41 15.23 -4.48
C VAL A 175 16.90 15.20 -3.02
N HIS A 176 16.71 14.05 -2.34
CA HIS A 176 16.92 13.97 -0.89
C HIS A 176 17.99 12.94 -0.47
N GLY A 177 18.86 12.52 -1.38
CA GLY A 177 19.85 11.46 -1.15
C GLY A 177 20.82 11.70 0.01
N SER A 178 21.12 12.96 0.34
CA SER A 178 21.95 13.30 1.50
C SER A 178 21.37 12.80 2.84
N ILE A 179 20.04 12.89 3.00
CA ILE A 179 19.35 12.38 4.20
C ILE A 179 19.37 10.87 4.23
N PHE A 180 19.29 10.21 3.08
CA PHE A 180 19.42 8.76 2.98
C PHE A 180 20.80 8.28 3.48
N LEU A 181 21.88 9.03 3.19
CA LEU A 181 23.22 8.68 3.66
C LEU A 181 23.40 8.87 5.18
N THR A 182 22.74 9.84 5.78
CA THR A 182 22.89 10.15 7.21
C THR A 182 21.95 9.34 8.10
N SER A 183 20.72 9.11 7.66
CA SER A 183 19.67 8.45 8.45
C SER A 183 19.22 7.08 7.89
N GLY A 184 19.82 6.63 6.80
CA GLY A 184 19.36 5.47 6.02
C GLY A 184 19.30 4.17 6.81
N LEU A 185 20.25 3.93 7.75
CA LEU A 185 20.23 2.71 8.55
C LEU A 185 19.04 2.67 9.51
N VAL A 186 18.74 3.77 10.19
CA VAL A 186 17.59 3.85 11.11
C VAL A 186 16.30 3.72 10.35
N ILE A 187 16.17 4.42 9.21
CA ILE A 187 15.01 4.33 8.33
C ILE A 187 14.81 2.88 7.87
N PHE A 188 15.88 2.24 7.39
CA PHE A 188 15.82 0.85 6.92
C PHE A 188 15.39 -0.11 8.03
N LEU A 189 15.98 -0.01 9.23
CA LEU A 189 15.62 -0.85 10.37
C LEU A 189 14.15 -0.65 10.78
N CYS A 190 13.67 0.58 10.82
CA CYS A 190 12.26 0.87 11.12
C CYS A 190 11.33 0.25 10.08
N ILE A 191 11.64 0.38 8.79
CA ILE A 191 10.85 -0.19 7.71
C ILE A 191 10.89 -1.72 7.73
N PHE A 192 12.07 -2.30 7.96
CA PHE A 192 12.23 -3.74 8.13
C PHE A 192 11.35 -4.25 9.28
N CYS A 193 11.45 -3.63 10.46
CA CYS A 193 10.64 -4.01 11.61
C CYS A 193 9.14 -3.81 11.36
N HIS A 194 8.76 -2.71 10.72
CA HIS A 194 7.36 -2.41 10.37
C HIS A 194 6.76 -3.50 9.48
N ASN A 195 7.46 -3.89 8.44
CA ASN A 195 7.04 -4.93 7.51
C ASN A 195 7.05 -6.33 8.18
N ALA A 196 8.12 -6.69 8.90
CA ALA A 196 8.23 -7.99 9.58
C ALA A 196 7.15 -8.19 10.66
N LEU A 197 6.91 -7.16 11.50
CA LEU A 197 5.83 -7.18 12.48
C LEU A 197 4.46 -7.24 11.81
N GLY A 198 4.28 -6.56 10.67
CA GLY A 198 3.07 -6.66 9.85
C GLY A 198 2.80 -8.09 9.40
N TYR A 199 3.81 -8.81 8.91
CA TYR A 199 3.68 -10.22 8.53
C TYR A 199 3.29 -11.10 9.74
N VAL A 200 3.99 -10.94 10.85
CA VAL A 200 3.73 -11.73 12.07
C VAL A 200 2.33 -11.48 12.61
N LEU A 201 1.96 -10.21 12.81
CA LEU A 201 0.67 -9.85 13.41
C LEU A 201 -0.49 -10.12 12.44
N GLY A 202 -0.31 -9.93 11.13
CA GLY A 202 -1.29 -10.34 10.12
C GLY A 202 -1.54 -11.86 10.14
N TYR A 203 -0.46 -12.66 10.23
CA TYR A 203 -0.59 -14.12 10.37
C TYR A 203 -1.32 -14.50 11.66
N LEU A 204 -0.97 -13.88 12.78
CA LEU A 204 -1.61 -14.13 14.08
C LEU A 204 -3.08 -13.72 14.08
N ALA A 205 -3.42 -12.58 13.49
CA ALA A 205 -4.82 -12.16 13.32
C ALA A 205 -5.62 -13.24 12.57
N ALA A 206 -5.13 -13.70 11.40
CA ALA A 206 -5.79 -14.77 10.65
C ALA A 206 -5.89 -16.08 11.45
N LYS A 207 -4.90 -16.37 12.31
CA LYS A 207 -4.91 -17.55 13.18
C LYS A 207 -6.00 -17.47 14.25
N VAL A 208 -6.17 -16.31 14.88
CA VAL A 208 -7.20 -16.04 15.90
C VAL A 208 -8.60 -16.23 15.33
N PHE A 209 -8.83 -15.76 14.09
CA PHE A 209 -10.11 -15.94 13.41
C PHE A 209 -10.28 -17.30 12.70
N GLY A 210 -9.42 -18.29 12.99
CA GLY A 210 -9.57 -19.66 12.48
C GLY A 210 -9.42 -19.82 10.98
N MET A 211 -8.79 -18.88 10.29
CA MET A 211 -8.62 -18.92 8.83
C MET A 211 -7.76 -20.11 8.37
N SER A 212 -7.99 -20.60 7.15
CA SER A 212 -7.20 -21.66 6.54
C SER A 212 -5.71 -21.28 6.41
N LYS A 213 -4.83 -22.30 6.25
CA LYS A 213 -3.38 -22.06 6.10
C LYS A 213 -3.06 -21.10 4.94
N ALA A 214 -3.77 -21.24 3.80
CA ALA A 214 -3.58 -20.36 2.64
C ALA A 214 -3.97 -18.91 2.97
N LYS A 215 -5.13 -18.70 3.62
CA LYS A 215 -5.58 -17.36 4.03
C LYS A 215 -4.68 -16.72 5.09
N LYS A 216 -4.10 -17.50 6.02
CA LYS A 216 -3.13 -17.00 7.02
C LYS A 216 -1.90 -16.41 6.34
N ARG A 217 -1.38 -17.09 5.31
CA ARG A 217 -0.26 -16.58 4.52
C ARG A 217 -0.65 -15.30 3.77
N THR A 218 -1.81 -15.32 3.13
CA THR A 218 -2.32 -14.15 2.41
C THR A 218 -2.52 -12.96 3.33
N LEU A 219 -3.18 -13.12 4.48
CA LEU A 219 -3.40 -12.00 5.38
C LEU A 219 -2.09 -11.45 5.96
N ALA A 220 -1.11 -12.32 6.24
CA ALA A 220 0.21 -11.87 6.63
C ALA A 220 0.82 -10.95 5.56
N ILE A 221 0.79 -11.38 4.30
CA ILE A 221 1.36 -10.63 3.17
C ILE A 221 0.58 -9.32 2.95
N GLU A 222 -0.76 -9.37 2.92
CA GLU A 222 -1.61 -8.20 2.69
C GLU A 222 -1.40 -7.12 3.76
N VAL A 223 -1.32 -7.52 5.04
CA VAL A 223 -1.05 -6.59 6.14
C VAL A 223 0.38 -6.07 6.09
N GLY A 224 1.38 -6.93 5.84
CA GLY A 224 2.78 -6.53 5.87
C GLY A 224 3.20 -5.67 4.67
N VAL A 225 2.63 -5.89 3.48
CA VAL A 225 3.01 -5.20 2.23
C VAL A 225 2.07 -4.03 1.97
N GLN A 226 2.57 -2.82 2.16
CA GLN A 226 1.80 -1.59 2.03
C GLN A 226 1.94 -0.97 0.64
N ASN A 227 0.98 -0.14 0.24
CA ASN A 227 1.07 0.70 -0.96
C ASN A 227 1.98 1.91 -0.70
N ALA A 228 3.28 1.64 -0.58
CA ALA A 228 4.28 2.67 -0.32
C ALA A 228 4.40 3.70 -1.47
N GLY A 229 4.01 3.33 -2.69
CA GLY A 229 3.95 4.26 -3.81
C GLY A 229 2.86 5.31 -3.63
N LEU A 230 1.70 4.93 -3.12
CA LEU A 230 0.65 5.87 -2.73
C LEU A 230 1.13 6.76 -1.58
N ALA A 231 1.78 6.20 -0.55
CA ALA A 231 2.36 6.96 0.54
C ALA A 231 3.37 8.00 0.04
N THR A 232 4.27 7.62 -0.88
CA THR A 232 5.24 8.55 -1.50
C THR A 232 4.52 9.65 -2.29
N GLY A 233 3.46 9.31 -3.01
CA GLY A 233 2.63 10.29 -3.73
C GLY A 233 1.92 11.28 -2.81
N LEU A 234 1.38 10.80 -1.69
CA LEU A 234 0.77 11.64 -0.64
C LEU A 234 1.82 12.54 0.00
N CYS A 235 2.98 11.99 0.31
CA CYS A 235 4.09 12.75 0.86
C CYS A 235 4.50 13.92 -0.06
N GLY A 236 4.74 13.65 -1.33
CA GLY A 236 5.13 14.67 -2.31
C GLY A 236 4.05 15.71 -2.59
N LYS A 237 2.75 15.40 -2.38
CA LYS A 237 1.65 16.35 -2.60
C LYS A 237 1.37 17.21 -1.37
N PHE A 238 1.31 16.62 -0.19
CA PHE A 238 0.85 17.30 1.04
C PHE A 238 2.00 17.75 1.94
N PHE A 239 3.17 17.12 1.82
CA PHE A 239 4.33 17.40 2.66
C PHE A 239 5.61 17.58 1.83
N PRO A 240 5.59 18.47 0.82
CA PRO A 240 6.72 18.61 -0.13
C PRO A 240 8.01 19.08 0.53
N THR A 241 7.94 19.71 1.69
CA THR A 241 9.09 20.17 2.47
C THR A 241 9.66 19.09 3.40
N SER A 242 8.94 17.99 3.62
CA SER A 242 9.38 16.89 4.48
C SER A 242 10.20 15.86 3.71
N ALA A 243 11.48 16.14 3.53
CA ALA A 243 12.41 15.24 2.85
C ALA A 243 12.53 13.87 3.54
N GLU A 244 12.50 13.83 4.87
CA GLU A 244 12.56 12.60 5.66
C GLU A 244 11.34 11.70 5.42
N ALA A 245 10.14 12.29 5.37
CA ALA A 245 8.92 11.53 5.08
C ALA A 245 8.93 10.96 3.65
N ALA A 246 9.44 11.73 2.68
CA ALA A 246 9.59 11.26 1.31
C ALA A 246 10.54 10.06 1.22
N ILE A 247 11.68 10.10 1.91
CA ILE A 247 12.66 9.00 1.92
C ILE A 247 12.09 7.76 2.62
N ALA A 248 11.46 7.90 3.79
CA ALA A 248 10.89 6.77 4.51
C ALA A 248 9.87 6.00 3.65
N SER A 249 8.99 6.72 2.94
CA SER A 249 8.02 6.10 2.04
C SER A 249 8.68 5.49 0.79
N ALA A 250 9.70 6.11 0.21
CA ALA A 250 10.44 5.59 -0.94
C ALA A 250 11.23 4.31 -0.58
N VAL A 251 11.92 4.28 0.57
CA VAL A 251 12.63 3.08 1.05
C VAL A 251 11.65 1.95 1.34
N SER A 252 10.47 2.25 1.90
CA SER A 252 9.41 1.26 2.07
C SER A 252 8.98 0.64 0.74
N CYS A 253 8.89 1.43 -0.32
CA CYS A 253 8.54 0.95 -1.66
C CYS A 253 9.54 -0.09 -2.17
N VAL A 254 10.84 0.16 -2.00
CA VAL A 254 11.91 -0.76 -2.39
C VAL A 254 11.89 -2.02 -1.52
N TRP A 255 11.84 -1.83 -0.18
CA TRP A 255 11.89 -2.95 0.75
C TRP A 255 10.70 -3.91 0.60
N HIS A 256 9.48 -3.39 0.46
CA HIS A 256 8.30 -4.23 0.26
C HIS A 256 8.37 -5.06 -1.02
N SER A 257 9.01 -4.54 -2.06
CA SER A 257 9.24 -5.30 -3.30
C SER A 257 10.23 -6.44 -3.12
N ILE A 258 11.22 -6.29 -2.23
CA ILE A 258 12.22 -7.31 -1.92
C ILE A 258 11.67 -8.34 -0.93
N SER A 259 11.13 -7.88 0.20
CA SER A 259 10.70 -8.74 1.32
C SER A 259 9.62 -9.75 0.96
N GLY A 260 8.80 -9.44 -0.03
CA GLY A 260 7.75 -10.33 -0.48
C GLY A 260 8.18 -11.39 -1.49
N THR A 261 9.43 -11.31 -1.98
CA THR A 261 10.00 -12.30 -2.92
C THR A 261 10.95 -13.29 -2.25
N VAL A 262 11.35 -13.04 -1.00
CA VAL A 262 12.16 -13.89 -0.13
C VAL A 262 11.28 -14.67 0.83
#